data_22d7c7229e8ad3422d49dc0ef2e71f74
#
_entry.id   22d7c7229e8ad3422d49dc0ef2e71f74
#
_cell.length_a   1.000
_cell.length_b   1.000
_cell.length_c   1.000
_cell.angle_alpha   90.00
_cell.angle_beta   90.00
_cell.angle_gamma   90.00
#
_symmetry.space_group_name_H-M   'P 1'
#
loop_
_entity.id
_entity.type
_entity.pdbx_description
1 polymer ?
#
loop_
_entity_poly.entity_id
_entity_poly.type
_entity_poly.pdbx_seq_one_letter_code
_entity_poly.pdbx_strand_id
1 'polypeptide(L)'
;MEVRKVNGFFIIFVIGYIGLSVVCASIMAYAQNSGIAVPDWIQYVMSEGIILLIAIIYMIVQKIDPIREIPYKRIGIVDVILSLVAGYCLIPAVLLISNLSMLFSTNYLEEGTTTLLTYPFAMQVILLAVIPPLVEELIFRGIFFGSYRKAGMTGAALMSGLLFGCFHLNINQALYAFVIGIVFAYMVEATGSLWSSVI
;
A
#
# COMPACT_ATOMS: atom_id res chain seq x y z
N MET A 1 -11.83 -14.99 6.95
CA MET A 1 -12.36 -13.84 7.72
C MET A 1 -13.77 -13.51 7.26
N GLU A 2 -14.63 -12.95 8.12
CA GLU A 2 -15.97 -12.49 7.72
C GLU A 2 -15.88 -11.10 7.09
N VAL A 3 -16.53 -10.89 5.95
CA VAL A 3 -16.51 -9.60 5.19
C VAL A 3 -16.87 -8.40 6.09
N ARG A 4 -17.87 -8.58 6.99
CA ARG A 4 -18.30 -7.52 7.93
C ARG A 4 -17.17 -7.05 8.85
N LYS A 5 -16.35 -7.98 9.36
CA LYS A 5 -15.21 -7.64 10.24
C LYS A 5 -14.12 -6.90 9.50
N VAL A 6 -13.90 -7.25 8.24
CA VAL A 6 -12.90 -6.61 7.39
C VAL A 6 -13.30 -5.19 7.00
N ASN A 7 -14.58 -4.94 6.72
CA ASN A 7 -15.08 -3.58 6.47
C ASN A 7 -14.92 -2.69 7.71
N GLY A 8 -15.25 -3.22 8.89
CA GLY A 8 -15.03 -2.50 10.15
C GLY A 8 -13.54 -2.23 10.41
N PHE A 9 -12.68 -3.19 10.07
CA PHE A 9 -11.24 -3.00 10.17
C PHE A 9 -10.73 -1.87 9.29
N PHE A 10 -11.19 -1.74 8.05
CA PHE A 10 -10.75 -0.66 7.17
C PHE A 10 -11.01 0.73 7.78
N ILE A 11 -12.17 0.94 8.39
CA ILE A 11 -12.49 2.22 9.06
C ILE A 11 -11.53 2.47 10.21
N ILE A 12 -11.32 1.47 11.08
CA ILE A 12 -10.39 1.57 12.21
C ILE A 12 -8.95 1.79 11.71
N PHE A 13 -8.58 1.12 10.62
CA PHE A 13 -7.26 1.23 9.99
C PHE A 13 -6.98 2.65 9.50
N VAL A 14 -7.93 3.26 8.77
CA VAL A 14 -7.77 4.64 8.27
C VAL A 14 -7.76 5.65 9.42
N ILE A 15 -8.69 5.55 10.37
CA ILE A 15 -8.75 6.46 11.53
C ILE A 15 -7.48 6.30 12.39
N GLY A 16 -7.06 5.08 12.65
CA GLY A 16 -5.85 4.78 13.42
C GLY A 16 -4.60 5.30 12.73
N TYR A 17 -4.49 5.12 11.41
CA TYR A 17 -3.39 5.66 10.61
C TYR A 17 -3.33 7.18 10.70
N ILE A 18 -4.44 7.88 10.46
CA ILE A 18 -4.50 9.35 10.53
C ILE A 18 -4.15 9.81 11.95
N GLY A 19 -4.76 9.22 12.98
CA GLY A 19 -4.52 9.62 14.37
C GLY A 19 -3.06 9.44 14.80
N LEU A 20 -2.47 8.27 14.52
CA LEU A 20 -1.07 8.01 14.84
C LEU A 20 -0.11 8.87 14.01
N SER A 21 -0.41 9.12 12.74
CA SER A 21 0.40 10.01 11.88
C SER A 21 0.41 11.44 12.41
N VAL A 22 -0.72 11.96 12.88
CA VAL A 22 -0.79 13.29 13.52
C VAL A 22 0.05 13.34 14.79
N VAL A 23 -0.04 12.32 15.64
CA VAL A 23 0.78 12.22 16.87
C VAL A 23 2.27 12.22 16.53
N CYS A 24 2.67 11.37 15.58
CA CYS A 24 4.06 11.28 15.13
C CYS A 24 4.57 12.59 14.53
N ALA A 25 3.78 13.24 13.67
CA ALA A 25 4.12 14.55 13.10
C ALA A 25 4.27 15.62 14.17
N SER A 26 3.41 15.61 15.20
CA SER A 26 3.49 16.54 16.33
C SER A 26 4.77 16.33 17.16
N ILE A 27 5.16 15.08 17.39
CA ILE A 27 6.39 14.75 18.11
C ILE A 27 7.62 15.19 17.28
N MET A 28 7.63 14.96 15.99
CA MET A 28 8.71 15.38 15.10
C MET A 28 8.84 16.91 15.06
N ALA A 29 7.72 17.63 14.94
CA ALA A 29 7.70 19.09 14.95
C ALA A 29 8.22 19.65 16.28
N TYR A 30 7.83 19.04 17.42
CA TYR A 30 8.35 19.41 18.73
C TYR A 30 9.87 19.20 18.83
N ALA A 31 10.36 18.05 18.34
CA ALA A 31 11.80 17.76 18.34
C ALA A 31 12.58 18.79 17.52
N GLN A 32 12.11 19.10 16.29
CA GLN A 32 12.73 20.10 15.41
C GLN A 32 12.75 21.50 16.07
N ASN A 33 11.64 21.91 16.69
CA ASN A 33 11.56 23.18 17.42
C ASN A 33 12.48 23.23 18.67
N SER A 34 12.82 22.06 19.21
CA SER A 34 13.77 21.91 20.32
C SER A 34 15.24 21.84 19.86
N GLY A 35 15.50 22.05 18.56
CA GLY A 35 16.85 22.03 17.99
C GLY A 35 17.39 20.62 17.66
N ILE A 36 16.54 19.58 17.74
CA ILE A 36 16.92 18.22 17.35
C ILE A 36 16.70 18.07 15.83
N ALA A 37 17.77 17.77 15.09
CA ALA A 37 17.69 17.49 13.67
C ALA A 37 16.99 16.14 13.44
N VAL A 38 15.79 16.18 12.86
CA VAL A 38 15.03 14.97 12.47
C VAL A 38 15.16 14.81 10.95
N PRO A 39 15.84 13.77 10.46
CA PRO A 39 15.94 13.52 9.02
C PRO A 39 14.56 13.21 8.39
N ASP A 40 14.30 13.75 7.20
CA ASP A 40 13.01 13.63 6.51
C ASP A 40 12.63 12.17 6.19
N TRP A 41 13.62 11.29 5.95
CA TRP A 41 13.35 9.87 5.68
C TRP A 41 12.65 9.14 6.83
N ILE A 42 12.76 9.64 8.06
CA ILE A 42 12.11 9.05 9.24
C ILE A 42 10.59 9.04 9.07
N GLN A 43 10.00 10.08 8.50
CA GLN A 43 8.55 10.12 8.30
C GLN A 43 8.05 9.02 7.34
N TYR A 44 8.84 8.65 6.32
CA TYR A 44 8.49 7.57 5.40
C TYR A 44 8.49 6.21 6.11
N VAL A 45 9.54 5.92 6.87
CA VAL A 45 9.62 4.69 7.67
C VAL A 45 8.55 4.65 8.74
N MET A 46 8.25 5.77 9.39
CA MET A 46 7.19 5.84 10.40
C MET A 46 5.81 5.64 9.80
N SER A 47 5.53 6.21 8.64
CA SER A 47 4.27 5.99 7.92
C SER A 47 4.01 4.50 7.69
N GLU A 48 4.97 3.81 7.09
CA GLU A 48 4.87 2.36 6.83
C GLU A 48 4.85 1.54 8.14
N GLY A 49 5.61 1.98 9.13
CA GLY A 49 5.61 1.36 10.46
C GLY A 49 4.25 1.45 11.17
N ILE A 50 3.55 2.57 11.06
CA ILE A 50 2.19 2.76 11.60
C ILE A 50 1.22 1.81 10.89
N ILE A 51 1.28 1.75 9.57
CA ILE A 51 0.45 0.88 8.75
C ILE A 51 0.64 -0.58 9.16
N LEU A 52 1.89 -1.02 9.25
CA LEU A 52 2.25 -2.37 9.64
C LEU A 52 1.83 -2.69 11.07
N LEU A 53 2.02 -1.76 12.02
CA LEU A 53 1.63 -1.92 13.41
C LEU A 53 0.11 -2.17 13.55
N ILE A 54 -0.71 -1.37 12.88
CA ILE A 54 -2.16 -1.53 12.92
C ILE A 54 -2.57 -2.90 12.33
N ALA A 55 -1.92 -3.30 11.23
CA ALA A 55 -2.17 -4.60 10.62
C ALA A 55 -1.78 -5.76 11.54
N ILE A 56 -0.64 -5.69 12.21
CA ILE A 56 -0.20 -6.69 13.19
C ILE A 56 -1.18 -6.79 14.35
N ILE A 57 -1.58 -5.66 14.94
CA ILE A 57 -2.57 -5.63 16.02
C ILE A 57 -3.87 -6.30 15.56
N TYR A 58 -4.34 -5.97 14.36
CA TYR A 58 -5.55 -6.59 13.82
C TYR A 58 -5.40 -8.11 13.65
N MET A 59 -4.29 -8.57 13.08
CA MET A 59 -4.03 -10.01 12.92
C MET A 59 -4.01 -10.74 14.27
N ILE A 60 -3.38 -10.15 15.31
CA ILE A 60 -3.35 -10.71 16.66
C ILE A 60 -4.77 -10.79 17.24
N VAL A 61 -5.54 -9.69 17.19
CA VAL A 61 -6.91 -9.63 17.75
C VAL A 61 -7.84 -10.61 17.05
N GLN A 62 -7.73 -10.76 15.73
CA GLN A 62 -8.57 -11.69 14.95
C GLN A 62 -7.99 -13.12 14.92
N LYS A 63 -6.85 -13.36 15.56
CA LYS A 63 -6.16 -14.66 15.58
C LYS A 63 -5.86 -15.17 14.16
N ILE A 64 -5.47 -14.26 13.27
CA ILE A 64 -5.06 -14.58 11.90
C ILE A 64 -3.64 -15.11 11.95
N ASP A 65 -3.42 -16.30 11.42
CA ASP A 65 -2.07 -16.84 11.21
C ASP A 65 -1.52 -16.32 9.86
N PRO A 66 -0.59 -15.35 9.87
CA PRO A 66 -0.09 -14.77 8.63
C PRO A 66 0.61 -15.78 7.73
N ILE A 67 1.21 -16.84 8.31
CA ILE A 67 1.92 -17.86 7.53
C ILE A 67 0.95 -18.76 6.76
N ARG A 68 -0.23 -19.00 7.31
CA ARG A 68 -1.23 -19.90 6.73
C ARG A 68 -2.27 -19.20 5.87
N GLU A 69 -2.62 -17.98 6.23
CA GLU A 69 -3.73 -17.27 5.58
C GLU A 69 -3.26 -16.33 4.46
N ILE A 70 -2.01 -15.87 4.49
CA ILE A 70 -1.44 -15.00 3.46
C ILE A 70 -0.68 -15.85 2.43
N PRO A 71 -0.90 -15.63 1.14
CA PRO A 71 -0.30 -16.47 0.10
C PRO A 71 1.17 -16.10 -0.17
N TYR A 72 2.10 -16.74 0.53
CA TYR A 72 3.56 -16.58 0.32
C TYR A 72 4.18 -17.70 -0.55
N LYS A 73 3.39 -18.29 -1.44
CA LYS A 73 3.87 -19.32 -2.35
C LYS A 73 5.07 -18.80 -3.17
N ARG A 74 6.07 -19.63 -3.36
CA ARG A 74 7.18 -19.29 -4.27
C ARG A 74 6.66 -19.20 -5.70
N ILE A 75 7.08 -18.18 -6.41
CA ILE A 75 6.75 -17.98 -7.83
C ILE A 75 7.90 -18.44 -8.71
N GLY A 76 7.55 -18.94 -9.89
CA GLY A 76 8.52 -19.32 -10.92
C GLY A 76 9.08 -18.12 -11.67
N ILE A 77 10.16 -18.33 -12.40
CA ILE A 77 10.80 -17.27 -13.19
C ILE A 77 9.82 -16.69 -14.25
N VAL A 78 8.93 -17.50 -14.78
CA VAL A 78 7.89 -17.06 -15.74
C VAL A 78 6.93 -16.10 -15.06
N ASP A 79 6.48 -16.40 -13.83
CA ASP A 79 5.59 -15.51 -13.06
C ASP A 79 6.27 -14.18 -12.76
N VAL A 80 7.58 -14.20 -12.42
CA VAL A 80 8.38 -12.99 -12.21
C VAL A 80 8.41 -12.12 -13.48
N ILE A 81 8.74 -12.73 -14.63
CA ILE A 81 8.80 -12.02 -15.91
C ILE A 81 7.42 -11.44 -16.26
N LEU A 82 6.36 -12.24 -16.13
CA LEU A 82 4.99 -11.78 -16.43
C LEU A 82 4.54 -10.66 -15.48
N SER A 83 4.92 -10.71 -14.21
CA SER A 83 4.64 -9.66 -13.22
C SER A 83 5.33 -8.34 -13.60
N LEU A 84 6.60 -8.40 -13.97
CA LEU A 84 7.35 -7.22 -14.44
C LEU A 84 6.76 -6.65 -15.74
N VAL A 85 6.39 -7.51 -16.69
CA VAL A 85 5.72 -7.07 -17.93
C VAL A 85 4.38 -6.43 -17.64
N ALA A 86 3.57 -7.02 -16.76
CA ALA A 86 2.28 -6.47 -16.37
C ALA A 86 2.43 -5.10 -15.69
N GLY A 87 3.38 -4.96 -14.74
CA GLY A 87 3.71 -3.69 -14.11
C GLY A 87 4.15 -2.63 -15.12
N TYR A 88 5.03 -2.99 -16.06
CA TYR A 88 5.47 -2.09 -17.11
C TYR A 88 4.31 -1.65 -18.03
N CYS A 89 3.43 -2.57 -18.41
CA CYS A 89 2.25 -2.28 -19.22
C CYS A 89 1.22 -1.39 -18.51
N LEU A 90 1.24 -1.34 -17.17
CA LEU A 90 0.38 -0.43 -16.39
C LEU A 90 0.84 1.02 -16.44
N ILE A 91 2.13 1.29 -16.67
CA ILE A 91 2.70 2.65 -16.63
C ILE A 91 1.93 3.64 -17.52
N PRO A 92 1.64 3.34 -18.82
CA PRO A 92 0.87 4.27 -19.65
C PRO A 92 -0.53 4.55 -19.13
N ALA A 93 -1.21 3.55 -18.57
CA ALA A 93 -2.55 3.70 -18.00
C ALA A 93 -2.51 4.56 -16.73
N VAL A 94 -1.54 4.34 -15.85
CA VAL A 94 -1.30 5.13 -14.64
C VAL A 94 -1.04 6.59 -14.98
N LEU A 95 -0.14 6.84 -15.93
CA LEU A 95 0.18 8.20 -16.39
C LEU A 95 -1.03 8.89 -17.00
N LEU A 96 -1.82 8.19 -17.83
CA LEU A 96 -3.04 8.74 -18.41
C LEU A 96 -4.05 9.12 -17.32
N ILE A 97 -4.33 8.22 -16.38
CA ILE A 97 -5.28 8.46 -15.28
C ILE A 97 -4.78 9.61 -14.40
N SER A 98 -3.50 9.63 -14.05
CA SER A 98 -2.89 10.70 -13.25
C SER A 98 -3.04 12.06 -13.96
N ASN A 99 -2.67 12.15 -15.24
CA ASN A 99 -2.80 13.40 -16.01
C ASN A 99 -4.25 13.86 -16.15
N LEU A 100 -5.20 12.95 -16.40
CA LEU A 100 -6.62 13.29 -16.47
C LEU A 100 -7.15 13.77 -15.12
N SER A 101 -6.74 13.16 -14.03
CA SER A 101 -7.19 13.55 -12.69
C SER A 101 -6.61 14.90 -12.25
N MET A 102 -5.46 15.31 -12.76
CA MET A 102 -4.90 16.66 -12.51
C MET A 102 -5.75 17.79 -13.09
N LEU A 103 -6.72 17.51 -13.96
CA LEU A 103 -7.70 18.51 -14.41
C LEU A 103 -8.61 19.01 -13.27
N PHE A 104 -8.75 18.23 -12.18
CA PHE A 104 -9.64 18.53 -11.05
C PHE A 104 -9.04 18.25 -9.67
N SER A 105 -7.77 17.82 -9.60
CA SER A 105 -7.06 17.54 -8.34
C SER A 105 -5.58 17.89 -8.47
N THR A 106 -4.89 18.05 -7.32
CA THR A 106 -3.46 18.34 -7.26
C THR A 106 -2.67 17.04 -7.06
N ASN A 107 -1.49 16.94 -7.69
CA ASN A 107 -0.57 15.84 -7.48
C ASN A 107 0.39 16.13 -6.32
N TYR A 108 -0.03 15.82 -5.09
CA TYR A 108 0.81 16.01 -3.90
C TYR A 108 2.01 15.04 -3.81
N LEU A 109 1.99 13.94 -4.58
CA LEU A 109 3.08 12.98 -4.57
C LEU A 109 4.36 13.57 -5.16
N GLU A 110 4.24 14.44 -6.17
CA GLU A 110 5.38 15.08 -6.83
C GLU A 110 6.16 15.98 -5.86
N GLU A 111 5.47 16.73 -5.03
CA GLU A 111 6.10 17.57 -4.00
C GLU A 111 6.84 16.73 -2.95
N GLY A 112 6.24 15.63 -2.50
CA GLY A 112 6.83 14.74 -1.48
C GLY A 112 8.05 13.96 -1.98
N THR A 113 8.10 13.58 -3.25
CA THR A 113 9.19 12.76 -3.80
C THR A 113 10.47 13.54 -4.08
N THR A 114 10.41 14.86 -4.27
CA THR A 114 11.61 15.68 -4.58
C THR A 114 12.69 15.55 -3.52
N THR A 115 12.35 15.54 -2.25
CA THR A 115 13.29 15.34 -1.14
C THR A 115 13.93 13.95 -1.17
N LEU A 116 13.14 12.91 -1.47
CA LEU A 116 13.65 11.54 -1.54
C LEU A 116 14.68 11.35 -2.65
N LEU A 117 14.56 12.07 -3.77
CA LEU A 117 15.51 11.99 -4.87
C LEU A 117 16.88 12.59 -4.51
N THR A 118 17.02 13.31 -3.42
CA THR A 118 18.31 13.81 -2.91
C THR A 118 19.12 12.77 -2.15
N TYR A 119 18.49 11.67 -1.70
CA TYR A 119 19.15 10.60 -0.96
C TYR A 119 19.95 9.66 -1.87
N PRO A 120 20.92 8.90 -1.31
CA PRO A 120 21.64 7.87 -2.05
C PRO A 120 20.67 6.86 -2.70
N PHE A 121 20.99 6.38 -3.90
CA PHE A 121 20.13 5.49 -4.69
C PHE A 121 19.63 4.26 -3.91
N ALA A 122 20.50 3.62 -3.12
CA ALA A 122 20.12 2.48 -2.30
C ALA A 122 19.00 2.83 -1.29
N MET A 123 19.04 4.03 -0.73
CA MET A 123 18.03 4.52 0.20
C MET A 123 16.71 4.82 -0.52
N GLN A 124 16.77 5.40 -1.72
CA GLN A 124 15.57 5.59 -2.55
C GLN A 124 14.89 4.25 -2.86
N VAL A 125 15.66 3.24 -3.26
CA VAL A 125 15.13 1.89 -3.54
C VAL A 125 14.45 1.30 -2.29
N ILE A 126 15.09 1.39 -1.13
CA ILE A 126 14.51 0.85 0.12
C ILE A 126 13.23 1.56 0.49
N LEU A 127 13.22 2.89 0.46
CA LEU A 127 12.11 3.72 0.94
C LEU A 127 10.91 3.78 -0.02
N LEU A 128 11.14 3.59 -1.33
CA LEU A 128 10.08 3.70 -2.35
C LEU A 128 9.68 2.37 -2.97
N ALA A 129 10.66 1.48 -3.21
CA ALA A 129 10.42 0.26 -3.99
C ALA A 129 10.42 -1.03 -3.17
N VAL A 130 10.87 -1.01 -1.90
CA VAL A 130 10.91 -2.21 -1.07
C VAL A 130 9.93 -2.13 0.08
N ILE A 131 10.08 -1.15 0.96
CA ILE A 131 9.26 -1.08 2.19
C ILE A 131 7.78 -0.89 1.88
N PRO A 132 7.34 0.14 1.12
CA PRO A 132 5.93 0.36 0.87
C PRO A 132 5.24 -0.82 0.17
N PRO A 133 5.77 -1.36 -0.96
CA PRO A 133 5.11 -2.49 -1.61
C PRO A 133 4.96 -3.71 -0.69
N LEU A 134 5.95 -4.02 0.14
CA LEU A 134 5.86 -5.14 1.07
C LEU A 134 4.75 -4.95 2.10
N VAL A 135 4.66 -3.75 2.69
CA VAL A 135 3.67 -3.44 3.72
C VAL A 135 2.27 -3.33 3.12
N GLU A 136 2.14 -2.61 2.01
CA GLU A 136 0.86 -2.41 1.34
C GLU A 136 0.28 -3.72 0.80
N GLU A 137 1.07 -4.53 0.11
CA GLU A 137 0.58 -5.79 -0.43
C GLU A 137 0.20 -6.79 0.67
N LEU A 138 0.94 -6.84 1.77
CA LEU A 138 0.57 -7.63 2.94
C LEU A 138 -0.85 -7.29 3.40
N ILE A 139 -1.21 -6.03 3.42
CA ILE A 139 -2.48 -5.55 3.94
C ILE A 139 -3.58 -5.69 2.88
N PHE A 140 -3.36 -5.10 1.70
CA PHE A 140 -4.41 -5.02 0.69
C PHE A 140 -4.64 -6.35 -0.04
N ARG A 141 -3.61 -7.14 -0.30
CA ARG A 141 -3.75 -8.47 -0.95
C ARG A 141 -3.75 -9.60 0.06
N GLY A 142 -2.96 -9.49 1.12
CA GLY A 142 -2.95 -10.50 2.18
C GLY A 142 -4.24 -10.47 3.01
N ILE A 143 -4.60 -9.34 3.61
CA ILE A 143 -5.74 -9.23 4.53
C ILE A 143 -7.05 -8.94 3.80
N PHE A 144 -7.14 -7.81 3.08
CA PHE A 144 -8.40 -7.36 2.48
C PHE A 144 -8.84 -8.27 1.33
N PHE A 145 -8.05 -8.40 0.28
CA PHE A 145 -8.37 -9.24 -0.87
C PHE A 145 -8.61 -10.70 -0.44
N GLY A 146 -7.71 -11.28 0.36
CA GLY A 146 -7.86 -12.64 0.86
C GLY A 146 -9.16 -12.89 1.61
N SER A 147 -9.69 -11.87 2.30
CA SER A 147 -10.98 -11.94 3.01
C SER A 147 -12.16 -11.84 2.06
N TYR A 148 -12.15 -10.89 1.14
CA TYR A 148 -13.23 -10.70 0.15
C TYR A 148 -13.27 -11.83 -0.88
N ARG A 149 -12.11 -12.44 -1.18
CA ARG A 149 -11.97 -13.50 -2.17
C ARG A 149 -12.95 -14.67 -1.97
N LYS A 150 -13.32 -14.94 -0.72
CA LYS A 150 -14.28 -15.97 -0.35
C LYS A 150 -15.70 -15.69 -0.88
N ALA A 151 -16.03 -14.44 -1.16
CA ALA A 151 -17.34 -14.03 -1.69
C ALA A 151 -17.35 -13.91 -3.23
N GLY A 152 -16.21 -14.02 -3.88
CA GLY A 152 -16.07 -14.01 -5.34
C GLY A 152 -14.89 -13.14 -5.81
N MET A 153 -14.23 -13.58 -6.89
CA MET A 153 -12.98 -12.97 -7.37
C MET A 153 -13.14 -11.52 -7.81
N THR A 154 -14.06 -11.24 -8.72
CA THR A 154 -14.23 -9.89 -9.30
C THR A 154 -14.59 -8.86 -8.23
N GLY A 155 -15.55 -9.21 -7.35
CA GLY A 155 -15.93 -8.35 -6.23
C GLY A 155 -14.78 -8.10 -5.26
N ALA A 156 -13.97 -9.13 -4.98
CA ALA A 156 -12.79 -9.00 -4.14
C ALA A 156 -11.72 -8.09 -4.75
N ALA A 157 -11.45 -8.23 -6.04
CA ALA A 157 -10.49 -7.38 -6.74
C ALA A 157 -10.93 -5.91 -6.76
N LEU A 158 -12.21 -5.66 -7.07
CA LEU A 158 -12.79 -4.32 -7.05
C LEU A 158 -12.74 -3.69 -5.65
N MET A 159 -13.14 -4.44 -4.61
CA MET A 159 -13.10 -3.94 -3.23
C MET A 159 -11.67 -3.70 -2.74
N SER A 160 -10.75 -4.62 -2.98
CA SER A 160 -9.34 -4.45 -2.61
C SER A 160 -8.72 -3.24 -3.31
N GLY A 161 -8.99 -3.07 -4.61
CA GLY A 161 -8.55 -1.90 -5.36
C GLY A 161 -9.16 -0.60 -4.84
N LEU A 162 -10.47 -0.59 -4.55
CA LEU A 162 -11.16 0.58 -4.00
C LEU A 162 -10.57 1.00 -2.65
N LEU A 163 -10.38 0.05 -1.73
CA LEU A 163 -9.79 0.33 -0.42
C LEU A 163 -8.35 0.81 -0.55
N PHE A 164 -7.57 0.23 -1.47
CA PHE A 164 -6.22 0.66 -1.77
C PHE A 164 -6.18 2.09 -2.29
N GLY A 165 -7.04 2.43 -3.26
CA GLY A 165 -7.18 3.80 -3.75
C GLY A 165 -7.59 4.79 -2.65
N CYS A 166 -8.65 4.47 -1.91
CA CYS A 166 -9.16 5.33 -0.83
C CYS A 166 -8.13 5.57 0.28
N PHE A 167 -7.27 4.59 0.56
CA PHE A 167 -6.25 4.70 1.60
C PHE A 167 -5.21 5.78 1.32
N HIS A 168 -4.95 6.10 0.06
CA HIS A 168 -3.99 7.15 -0.31
C HIS A 168 -4.43 8.57 0.04
N LEU A 169 -5.71 8.80 0.38
CA LEU A 169 -6.26 10.09 0.82
C LEU A 169 -5.98 11.26 -0.14
N ASN A 170 -5.64 10.96 -1.37
CA ASN A 170 -5.34 11.89 -2.46
C ASN A 170 -6.11 11.45 -3.70
N ILE A 171 -6.95 12.32 -4.26
CA ILE A 171 -7.84 11.99 -5.38
C ILE A 171 -7.03 11.58 -6.62
N ASN A 172 -5.94 12.29 -6.93
CA ASN A 172 -5.09 11.94 -8.07
C ASN A 172 -4.54 10.52 -7.91
N GLN A 173 -3.97 10.22 -6.76
CA GLN A 173 -3.38 8.92 -6.46
C GLN A 173 -4.44 7.82 -6.33
N ALA A 174 -5.59 8.11 -5.73
CA ALA A 174 -6.66 7.14 -5.52
C ALA A 174 -7.15 6.49 -6.81
N LEU A 175 -7.25 7.26 -7.89
CA LEU A 175 -7.80 6.77 -9.16
C LEU A 175 -6.87 5.76 -9.82
N TYR A 176 -5.58 6.05 -9.93
CA TYR A 176 -4.66 5.09 -10.53
C TYR A 176 -4.31 3.94 -9.56
N ALA A 177 -4.23 4.18 -8.25
CA ALA A 177 -4.04 3.14 -7.26
C ALA A 177 -5.21 2.13 -7.26
N PHE A 178 -6.46 2.60 -7.46
CA PHE A 178 -7.60 1.71 -7.65
C PHE A 178 -7.38 0.72 -8.81
N VAL A 179 -6.95 1.23 -9.97
CA VAL A 179 -6.69 0.39 -11.15
C VAL A 179 -5.54 -0.58 -10.92
N ILE A 180 -4.41 -0.10 -10.40
CA ILE A 180 -3.27 -0.93 -10.00
C ILE A 180 -3.74 -2.01 -9.01
N GLY A 181 -4.55 -1.61 -8.03
CA GLY A 181 -5.09 -2.48 -7.02
C GLY A 181 -5.88 -3.67 -7.55
N ILE A 182 -6.69 -3.44 -8.59
CA ILE A 182 -7.43 -4.51 -9.27
C ILE A 182 -6.46 -5.45 -9.99
N VAL A 183 -5.51 -4.92 -10.75
CA VAL A 183 -4.55 -5.74 -11.49
C VAL A 183 -3.71 -6.60 -10.56
N PHE A 184 -3.20 -6.02 -9.48
CA PHE A 184 -2.41 -6.74 -8.48
C PHE A 184 -3.23 -7.85 -7.78
N ALA A 185 -4.51 -7.63 -7.51
CA ALA A 185 -5.39 -8.69 -7.01
C ALA A 185 -5.51 -9.86 -8.00
N TYR A 186 -5.61 -9.59 -9.30
CA TYR A 186 -5.62 -10.63 -10.33
C TYR A 186 -4.27 -11.34 -10.47
N MET A 187 -3.14 -10.63 -10.31
CA MET A 187 -1.81 -11.23 -10.32
C MET A 187 -1.63 -12.20 -9.15
N VAL A 188 -2.03 -11.80 -7.95
CA VAL A 188 -2.01 -12.67 -6.75
C VAL A 188 -2.91 -13.88 -6.93
N GLU A 189 -4.10 -13.70 -7.51
CA GLU A 189 -5.00 -14.82 -7.79
C GLU A 189 -4.41 -15.81 -8.80
N ALA A 190 -3.83 -15.30 -9.89
CA ALA A 190 -3.28 -16.13 -10.98
C ALA A 190 -2.06 -16.94 -10.53
N THR A 191 -1.20 -16.36 -9.70
CA THR A 191 0.05 -17.00 -9.24
C THR A 191 -0.12 -17.75 -7.90
N GLY A 192 -1.16 -17.41 -7.15
CA GLY A 192 -1.34 -17.86 -5.76
C GLY A 192 -0.28 -17.30 -4.82
N SER A 193 0.33 -16.15 -5.15
CA SER A 193 1.44 -15.58 -4.38
C SER A 193 1.42 -14.06 -4.34
N LEU A 194 1.63 -13.53 -3.14
CA LEU A 194 1.80 -12.10 -2.90
C LEU A 194 3.02 -11.52 -3.64
N TRP A 195 4.05 -12.34 -3.86
CA TRP A 195 5.28 -11.89 -4.51
C TRP A 195 5.07 -11.39 -5.94
N SER A 196 4.02 -11.82 -6.63
CA SER A 196 3.71 -11.37 -7.98
C SER A 196 3.30 -9.89 -8.05
N SER A 197 2.76 -9.34 -6.97
CA SER A 197 2.35 -7.94 -6.88
C SER A 197 3.37 -7.05 -6.16
N VAL A 198 4.33 -7.65 -5.44
CA VAL A 198 5.43 -6.93 -4.78
C VAL A 198 6.57 -6.61 -5.75
N ILE A 199 6.80 -7.49 -6.77
CA ILE A 199 7.86 -7.31 -7.77
C ILE A 199 7.50 -6.24 -8.79
#